data_9d8ced8cbf4efe32c6ade836b4fbeca6
#
_entry.id   9d8ced8cbf4efe32c6ade836b4fbeca6
#
_cell.length_a   1.000
_cell.length_b   1.000
_cell.length_c   1.000
_cell.angle_alpha   90.00
_cell.angle_beta   90.00
_cell.angle_gamma   90.00
#
_symmetry.space_group_name_H-M   'P 1'
#
loop_
_entity.id
_entity.type
_entity.pdbx_description
1 polymer ?
#
loop_
_entity_poly.entity_id
_entity_poly.type
_entity_poly.pdbx_seq_one_letter_code
_entity_poly.pdbx_strand_id
1 'polypeptide(L)'
;MENKQILWIVTELFPPDETSTAYILGEVANAMVQKYVVKVICGPEIYDKRKKLDEKNKFKLDASIEVLRVEGIDFDKNTTKGKALSFLLMSKRLYSLAKSNIKKEDKVLMVTNPAPLVLLMARLKRKIGFEWNVLVHDVFPENTKPAGLNLPLYGLFKHLFDKAYSKADQLIAIGRDMADVLGNKIKDCSKNKPKISIIENWADIEGITPQSMPEGNIVLEYAGNIGRVQGLNKVIEQLPENIEFHIYGTGAMEESLKKMNHPRVFFHGPYFRSQQNEVLSDCHIAIVTLQDGMYGLGVPSKTYNILAAGRPIVYFGPKNSEIDLLVREKQIGYCGWPLKWDKEELVEMGKRARALAESDYSEEAIMSKFIQAI
;
A
#
# COMPACT_ATOMS: atom_id res chain seq x y z
N MET A 1 -23.91 -17.68 -23.34
CA MET A 1 -23.11 -16.89 -22.36
C MET A 1 -22.26 -17.89 -21.59
N GLU A 2 -20.95 -17.84 -21.74
CA GLU A 2 -20.07 -18.67 -20.92
C GLU A 2 -20.32 -18.35 -19.45
N ASN A 3 -20.43 -19.41 -18.64
CA ASN A 3 -20.70 -19.28 -17.21
C ASN A 3 -19.39 -18.80 -16.55
N LYS A 4 -19.18 -17.47 -16.46
CA LYS A 4 -17.97 -16.90 -15.85
C LYS A 4 -17.80 -17.44 -14.42
N GLN A 5 -16.59 -17.84 -14.07
CA GLN A 5 -16.24 -18.25 -12.71
C GLN A 5 -16.41 -17.08 -11.72
N ILE A 6 -16.77 -17.37 -10.47
CA ILE A 6 -16.89 -16.35 -9.43
C ILE A 6 -15.49 -16.02 -8.86
N LEU A 7 -15.18 -14.72 -8.78
CA LEU A 7 -14.03 -14.20 -8.06
C LEU A 7 -14.53 -13.44 -6.82
N TRP A 8 -14.16 -13.92 -5.65
CA TRP A 8 -14.38 -13.23 -4.39
C TRP A 8 -13.19 -12.34 -4.04
N ILE A 9 -13.42 -11.05 -3.81
CA ILE A 9 -12.43 -10.15 -3.21
C ILE A 9 -12.75 -10.03 -1.72
N VAL A 10 -11.78 -10.38 -0.85
CA VAL A 10 -11.97 -10.37 0.60
C VAL A 10 -11.00 -9.39 1.26
N THR A 11 -11.52 -8.32 1.85
CA THR A 11 -10.73 -7.21 2.40
C THR A 11 -11.47 -6.49 3.52
N GLU A 12 -10.76 -5.78 4.41
CA GLU A 12 -11.41 -4.83 5.32
C GLU A 12 -11.73 -3.50 4.61
N LEU A 13 -10.83 -3.04 3.74
CA LEU A 13 -10.88 -1.72 3.12
C LEU A 13 -11.36 -1.84 1.67
N PHE A 14 -12.47 -1.18 1.35
CA PHE A 14 -13.05 -1.16 0.01
C PHE A 14 -13.83 0.14 -0.22
N PRO A 15 -13.94 0.66 -1.47
CA PRO A 15 -14.71 1.88 -1.72
C PRO A 15 -16.12 1.86 -1.10
N PRO A 16 -16.63 2.97 -0.57
CA PRO A 16 -16.17 4.36 -0.74
C PRO A 16 -15.07 4.82 0.23
N ASP A 17 -14.43 3.95 1.02
CA ASP A 17 -13.31 4.34 1.87
C ASP A 17 -12.15 4.90 1.02
N GLU A 18 -11.54 6.01 1.47
CA GLU A 18 -10.52 6.74 0.70
C GLU A 18 -9.07 6.29 0.99
N THR A 19 -8.89 5.15 1.63
CA THR A 19 -7.56 4.58 1.79
C THR A 19 -7.00 4.10 0.46
N SER A 20 -5.68 4.14 0.29
CA SER A 20 -5.02 3.62 -0.92
C SER A 20 -5.39 2.17 -1.21
N THR A 21 -5.50 1.34 -0.17
CA THR A 21 -5.92 -0.07 -0.32
C THR A 21 -7.34 -0.21 -0.86
N ALA A 22 -8.27 0.61 -0.37
CA ALA A 22 -9.66 0.60 -0.84
C ALA A 22 -9.73 0.98 -2.32
N TYR A 23 -9.05 2.05 -2.70
CA TYR A 23 -8.97 2.49 -4.10
C TYR A 23 -8.38 1.39 -4.99
N ILE A 24 -7.22 0.84 -4.62
CA ILE A 24 -6.55 -0.24 -5.36
C ILE A 24 -7.49 -1.42 -5.60
N LEU A 25 -8.16 -1.89 -4.56
CA LEU A 25 -9.05 -3.05 -4.67
C LEU A 25 -10.34 -2.74 -5.43
N GLY A 26 -10.81 -1.50 -5.41
CA GLY A 26 -11.92 -1.05 -6.22
C GLY A 26 -11.59 -1.13 -7.72
N GLU A 27 -10.44 -0.61 -8.14
CA GLU A 27 -10.01 -0.67 -9.54
C GLU A 27 -9.69 -2.10 -9.99
N VAL A 28 -9.04 -2.89 -9.13
CA VAL A 28 -8.87 -4.33 -9.41
C VAL A 28 -10.21 -5.04 -9.58
N ALA A 29 -11.22 -4.73 -8.75
CA ALA A 29 -12.56 -5.29 -8.88
C ALA A 29 -13.20 -4.91 -10.22
N ASN A 30 -13.13 -3.62 -10.61
CA ASN A 30 -13.62 -3.12 -11.89
C ASN A 30 -12.95 -3.83 -13.08
N ALA A 31 -11.63 -3.99 -13.05
CA ALA A 31 -10.89 -4.66 -14.11
C ALA A 31 -11.27 -6.15 -14.23
N MET A 32 -11.52 -6.82 -13.10
CA MET A 32 -11.82 -8.26 -13.07
C MET A 32 -13.20 -8.64 -13.62
N VAL A 33 -14.16 -7.70 -13.75
CA VAL A 33 -15.48 -8.00 -14.34
C VAL A 33 -15.40 -8.47 -15.79
N GLN A 34 -14.30 -8.16 -16.48
CA GLN A 34 -14.06 -8.63 -17.84
C GLN A 34 -13.99 -10.18 -17.89
N LYS A 35 -13.40 -10.80 -16.86
CA LYS A 35 -13.08 -12.22 -16.80
C LYS A 35 -13.98 -13.02 -15.85
N TYR A 36 -14.47 -12.41 -14.77
CA TYR A 36 -15.17 -13.06 -13.68
C TYR A 36 -16.52 -12.43 -13.36
N VAL A 37 -17.38 -13.18 -12.64
CA VAL A 37 -18.45 -12.61 -11.83
C VAL A 37 -17.81 -12.17 -10.52
N VAL A 38 -17.63 -10.86 -10.33
CA VAL A 38 -16.93 -10.32 -9.17
C VAL A 38 -17.89 -10.11 -8.01
N LYS A 39 -17.50 -10.62 -6.84
CA LYS A 39 -18.19 -10.42 -5.56
C LYS A 39 -17.20 -9.98 -4.50
N VAL A 40 -17.62 -9.09 -3.63
CA VAL A 40 -16.75 -8.50 -2.61
C VAL A 40 -17.30 -8.78 -1.21
N ILE A 41 -16.44 -9.24 -0.32
CA ILE A 41 -16.70 -9.30 1.13
C ILE A 41 -15.78 -8.29 1.78
N CYS A 42 -16.35 -7.23 2.39
CA CYS A 42 -15.52 -6.16 2.93
C CYS A 42 -16.04 -5.60 4.26
N GLY A 43 -15.25 -4.72 4.84
CA GLY A 43 -15.58 -3.96 6.04
C GLY A 43 -16.65 -2.89 5.81
N PRO A 44 -16.84 -1.98 6.77
CA PRO A 44 -17.80 -0.88 6.67
C PRO A 44 -17.40 0.12 5.57
N GLU A 45 -18.33 0.97 5.19
CA GLU A 45 -18.10 2.02 4.16
C GLU A 45 -16.99 3.01 4.54
N ILE A 46 -16.85 3.29 5.83
CA ILE A 46 -15.85 4.21 6.36
C ILE A 46 -15.06 3.48 7.45
N TYR A 47 -13.77 3.31 7.21
CA TYR A 47 -12.85 2.68 8.17
C TYR A 47 -12.58 3.55 9.40
N ASP A 48 -12.37 4.84 9.19
CA ASP A 48 -12.16 5.82 10.27
C ASP A 48 -13.27 6.87 10.26
N LYS A 49 -14.22 6.73 11.18
CA LYS A 49 -15.38 7.63 11.32
C LYS A 49 -15.02 9.11 11.53
N ARG A 50 -13.75 9.42 11.86
CA ARG A 50 -13.26 10.79 12.00
C ARG A 50 -12.91 11.44 10.67
N LYS A 51 -12.72 10.64 9.61
CA LYS A 51 -12.46 11.14 8.25
C LYS A 51 -13.78 11.42 7.55
N LYS A 52 -13.82 12.55 6.85
CA LYS A 52 -14.91 12.87 5.92
C LYS A 52 -14.60 12.23 4.58
N LEU A 53 -15.63 11.76 3.90
CA LEU A 53 -15.51 11.34 2.50
C LEU A 53 -15.38 12.58 1.61
N ASP A 54 -14.59 12.47 0.55
CA ASP A 54 -14.52 13.51 -0.49
C ASP A 54 -15.77 13.43 -1.37
N GLU A 55 -16.72 14.33 -1.13
CA GLU A 55 -17.96 14.38 -1.91
C GLU A 55 -17.74 14.70 -3.41
N LYS A 56 -16.58 15.28 -3.75
CA LYS A 56 -16.24 15.68 -5.11
C LYS A 56 -15.66 14.53 -5.95
N ASN A 57 -15.11 13.50 -5.31
CA ASN A 57 -14.43 12.41 -5.99
C ASN A 57 -14.95 11.04 -5.54
N LYS A 58 -16.21 10.75 -5.89
CA LYS A 58 -16.84 9.46 -5.57
C LYS A 58 -16.28 8.35 -6.47
N PHE A 59 -15.76 7.30 -5.86
CA PHE A 59 -15.33 6.11 -6.56
C PHE A 59 -16.48 5.48 -7.37
N LYS A 60 -16.23 5.18 -8.65
CA LYS A 60 -17.21 4.51 -9.53
C LYS A 60 -16.94 3.01 -9.55
N LEU A 61 -17.77 2.27 -8.84
CA LEU A 61 -17.75 0.81 -8.91
C LEU A 61 -18.66 0.33 -10.03
N ASP A 62 -18.23 -0.69 -10.77
CA ASP A 62 -19.07 -1.33 -11.80
C ASP A 62 -20.34 -1.90 -11.16
N ALA A 63 -21.49 -1.62 -11.79
CA ALA A 63 -22.80 -1.99 -11.26
C ALA A 63 -23.06 -3.50 -11.18
N SER A 64 -22.26 -4.33 -11.86
CA SER A 64 -22.36 -5.80 -11.80
C SER A 64 -21.69 -6.40 -10.55
N ILE A 65 -20.90 -5.63 -9.80
CA ILE A 65 -20.17 -6.10 -8.62
C ILE A 65 -21.10 -6.14 -7.42
N GLU A 66 -21.29 -7.34 -6.87
CA GLU A 66 -22.03 -7.55 -5.62
C GLU A 66 -21.12 -7.31 -4.41
N VAL A 67 -21.52 -6.41 -3.50
CA VAL A 67 -20.73 -6.06 -2.31
C VAL A 67 -21.46 -6.47 -1.04
N LEU A 68 -20.87 -7.39 -0.28
CA LEU A 68 -21.33 -7.84 1.03
C LEU A 68 -20.49 -7.18 2.13
N ARG A 69 -21.09 -6.30 2.92
CA ARG A 69 -20.38 -5.57 3.98
C ARG A 69 -20.65 -6.16 5.36
N VAL A 70 -19.60 -6.17 6.18
CA VAL A 70 -19.75 -6.40 7.63
C VAL A 70 -19.83 -5.06 8.36
N GLU A 71 -20.56 -5.05 9.46
CA GLU A 71 -20.66 -3.85 10.30
C GLU A 71 -19.31 -3.43 10.88
N GLY A 72 -19.12 -2.14 11.05
CA GLY A 72 -17.97 -1.54 11.70
C GLY A 72 -17.86 -1.96 13.17
N ILE A 73 -16.66 -1.84 13.72
CA ILE A 73 -16.34 -2.19 15.10
C ILE A 73 -15.93 -0.91 15.81
N ASP A 74 -16.67 -0.57 16.87
CA ASP A 74 -16.40 0.61 17.70
C ASP A 74 -15.46 0.25 18.87
N PHE A 75 -14.16 0.16 18.56
CA PHE A 75 -13.10 0.18 19.57
C PHE A 75 -12.19 1.36 19.35
N ASP A 76 -11.62 1.88 20.45
CA ASP A 76 -10.62 2.93 20.36
C ASP A 76 -9.37 2.43 19.62
N LYS A 77 -9.31 2.77 18.33
CA LYS A 77 -8.18 2.42 17.45
C LYS A 77 -6.88 3.18 17.79
N ASN A 78 -6.89 4.08 18.78
CA ASN A 78 -5.68 4.78 19.23
C ASN A 78 -4.87 3.93 20.22
N THR A 79 -5.49 2.95 20.87
CA THR A 79 -4.80 2.03 21.79
C THR A 79 -4.36 0.74 21.06
N THR A 80 -3.19 0.20 21.47
CA THR A 80 -2.68 -1.07 20.90
C THR A 80 -3.65 -2.24 21.14
N LYS A 81 -4.27 -2.29 22.33
CA LYS A 81 -5.27 -3.32 22.67
C LYS A 81 -6.55 -3.17 21.85
N GLY A 82 -7.05 -1.95 21.69
CA GLY A 82 -8.22 -1.66 20.87
C GLY A 82 -8.01 -2.03 19.41
N LYS A 83 -6.84 -1.70 18.83
CA LYS A 83 -6.45 -2.13 17.47
C LYS A 83 -6.42 -3.65 17.33
N ALA A 84 -5.77 -4.35 18.25
CA ALA A 84 -5.67 -5.81 18.19
C ALA A 84 -7.04 -6.48 18.26
N LEU A 85 -7.91 -6.02 19.15
CA LEU A 85 -9.26 -6.54 19.31
C LEU A 85 -10.13 -6.22 18.07
N SER A 86 -10.02 -5.01 17.54
CA SER A 86 -10.70 -4.61 16.30
C SER A 86 -10.30 -5.52 15.14
N PHE A 87 -9.00 -5.79 14.95
CA PHE A 87 -8.51 -6.69 13.90
C PHE A 87 -9.02 -8.13 14.06
N LEU A 88 -9.05 -8.64 15.28
CA LEU A 88 -9.56 -9.99 15.56
C LEU A 88 -11.04 -10.12 15.25
N LEU A 89 -11.85 -9.16 15.71
CA LEU A 89 -13.30 -9.18 15.49
C LEU A 89 -13.67 -8.93 14.03
N MET A 90 -13.00 -7.98 13.36
CA MET A 90 -13.18 -7.76 11.95
C MET A 90 -12.83 -9.01 11.14
N SER A 91 -11.71 -9.65 11.45
CA SER A 91 -11.31 -10.91 10.81
C SER A 91 -12.36 -12.01 11.02
N LYS A 92 -12.96 -12.12 12.20
CA LYS A 92 -14.03 -13.10 12.46
C LYS A 92 -15.30 -12.81 11.67
N ARG A 93 -15.70 -11.53 11.55
CA ARG A 93 -16.89 -11.14 10.76
C ARG A 93 -16.70 -11.44 9.28
N LEU A 94 -15.56 -11.00 8.70
CA LEU A 94 -15.20 -11.27 7.30
C LEU A 94 -15.12 -12.79 7.04
N TYR A 95 -14.48 -13.53 7.92
CA TYR A 95 -14.39 -14.99 7.83
C TYR A 95 -15.78 -15.66 7.87
N SER A 96 -16.70 -15.18 8.70
CA SER A 96 -18.06 -15.73 8.78
C SER A 96 -18.79 -15.60 7.45
N LEU A 97 -18.74 -14.42 6.81
CA LEU A 97 -19.30 -14.21 5.48
C LEU A 97 -18.60 -15.05 4.42
N ALA A 98 -17.28 -15.10 4.44
CA ALA A 98 -16.49 -15.92 3.51
C ALA A 98 -16.87 -17.40 3.62
N LYS A 99 -16.99 -17.94 4.83
CA LYS A 99 -17.37 -19.32 5.09
C LYS A 99 -18.78 -19.68 4.58
N SER A 100 -19.72 -18.74 4.61
CA SER A 100 -21.10 -18.95 4.18
C SER A 100 -21.29 -18.84 2.66
N ASN A 101 -20.40 -18.15 1.96
CA ASN A 101 -20.59 -17.79 0.56
C ASN A 101 -19.59 -18.47 -0.40
N ILE A 102 -18.32 -18.64 0.00
CA ILE A 102 -17.28 -19.17 -0.88
C ILE A 102 -17.42 -20.67 -1.05
N LYS A 103 -17.34 -21.14 -2.30
CA LYS A 103 -17.41 -22.53 -2.70
C LYS A 103 -16.07 -23.04 -3.23
N LYS A 104 -15.98 -24.35 -3.49
CA LYS A 104 -14.74 -25.00 -3.94
C LYS A 104 -14.28 -24.52 -5.32
N GLU A 105 -15.23 -24.28 -6.20
CA GLU A 105 -15.00 -23.86 -7.59
C GLU A 105 -14.66 -22.37 -7.73
N ASP A 106 -14.80 -21.59 -6.65
CA ASP A 106 -14.55 -20.16 -6.66
C ASP A 106 -13.06 -19.82 -6.58
N LYS A 107 -12.72 -18.64 -7.10
CA LYS A 107 -11.45 -17.97 -6.84
C LYS A 107 -11.60 -16.93 -5.75
N VAL A 108 -10.55 -16.75 -4.97
CA VAL A 108 -10.50 -15.74 -3.91
C VAL A 108 -9.24 -14.90 -4.08
N LEU A 109 -9.40 -13.60 -4.18
CA LEU A 109 -8.34 -12.61 -4.01
C LEU A 109 -8.51 -11.97 -2.63
N MET A 110 -7.50 -12.08 -1.78
CA MET A 110 -7.51 -11.50 -0.44
C MET A 110 -6.30 -10.60 -0.24
N VAL A 111 -6.49 -9.46 0.42
CA VAL A 111 -5.37 -8.63 0.88
C VAL A 111 -5.00 -8.99 2.34
N THR A 112 -3.75 -8.75 2.72
CA THR A 112 -3.23 -9.12 4.06
C THR A 112 -3.75 -8.28 5.23
N ASN A 113 -4.65 -7.34 5.01
CA ASN A 113 -5.30 -6.55 6.05
C ASN A 113 -6.80 -6.92 6.16
N PRO A 114 -7.29 -7.29 7.37
CA PRO A 114 -6.61 -7.41 8.67
C PRO A 114 -5.79 -8.71 8.77
N ALA A 115 -4.58 -8.62 9.33
CA ALA A 115 -3.63 -9.73 9.34
C ALA A 115 -4.17 -11.06 9.91
N PRO A 116 -4.97 -11.13 11.01
CA PRO A 116 -5.49 -12.40 11.52
C PRO A 116 -6.40 -13.13 10.53
N LEU A 117 -6.96 -12.44 9.53
CA LEU A 117 -7.80 -13.05 8.50
C LEU A 117 -7.01 -14.06 7.65
N VAL A 118 -5.71 -13.83 7.43
CA VAL A 118 -4.82 -14.78 6.72
C VAL A 118 -4.85 -16.17 7.36
N LEU A 119 -4.79 -16.25 8.69
CA LEU A 119 -4.85 -17.51 9.44
C LEU A 119 -6.20 -18.21 9.30
N LEU A 120 -7.28 -17.43 9.32
CA LEU A 120 -8.65 -17.94 9.20
C LEU A 120 -8.92 -18.44 7.78
N MET A 121 -8.50 -17.70 6.75
CA MET A 121 -8.67 -18.07 5.35
C MET A 121 -7.82 -19.29 4.97
N ALA A 122 -6.61 -19.44 5.52
CA ALA A 122 -5.83 -20.67 5.35
C ALA A 122 -6.54 -21.91 5.91
N ARG A 123 -7.29 -21.76 7.02
CA ARG A 123 -8.16 -22.82 7.54
C ARG A 123 -9.33 -23.10 6.62
N LEU A 124 -9.95 -22.07 6.08
CA LEU A 124 -11.08 -22.19 5.17
C LEU A 124 -10.67 -22.86 3.86
N LYS A 125 -9.54 -22.44 3.27
CA LYS A 125 -8.93 -23.06 2.09
C LYS A 125 -8.75 -24.57 2.26
N ARG A 126 -8.19 -25.00 3.41
CA ARG A 126 -8.00 -26.42 3.70
C ARG A 126 -9.33 -27.19 3.78
N LYS A 127 -10.41 -26.52 4.22
CA LYS A 127 -11.74 -27.14 4.37
C LYS A 127 -12.51 -27.24 3.05
N ILE A 128 -12.49 -26.16 2.27
CA ILE A 128 -13.34 -25.99 1.07
C ILE A 128 -12.57 -26.33 -0.20
N GLY A 129 -11.29 -25.90 -0.31
CA GLY A 129 -10.43 -26.19 -1.45
C GLY A 129 -10.52 -25.18 -2.60
N PHE A 130 -11.06 -23.97 -2.39
CA PHE A 130 -11.12 -22.91 -3.40
C PHE A 130 -9.71 -22.45 -3.82
N GLU A 131 -9.58 -21.79 -4.96
CA GLU A 131 -8.32 -21.17 -5.39
C GLU A 131 -8.08 -19.88 -4.61
N TRP A 132 -6.92 -19.76 -3.94
CA TRP A 132 -6.63 -18.67 -3.01
C TRP A 132 -5.41 -17.87 -3.43
N ASN A 133 -5.65 -16.63 -3.88
CA ASN A 133 -4.65 -15.65 -4.26
C ASN A 133 -4.55 -14.58 -3.15
N VAL A 134 -3.35 -14.29 -2.67
CA VAL A 134 -3.11 -13.33 -1.60
C VAL A 134 -2.29 -12.17 -2.12
N LEU A 135 -2.89 -10.98 -2.19
CA LEU A 135 -2.19 -9.73 -2.45
C LEU A 135 -1.56 -9.25 -1.13
N VAL A 136 -0.24 -9.24 -1.09
CA VAL A 136 0.51 -8.92 0.11
C VAL A 136 0.89 -7.45 0.11
N HIS A 137 0.17 -6.64 0.89
CA HIS A 137 0.53 -5.23 1.10
C HIS A 137 1.55 -5.08 2.24
N ASP A 138 1.38 -5.89 3.30
CA ASP A 138 2.26 -5.92 4.46
C ASP A 138 2.60 -7.36 4.82
N VAL A 139 3.87 -7.63 5.11
CA VAL A 139 4.33 -8.96 5.55
C VAL A 139 4.23 -9.07 7.07
N PHE A 140 3.22 -9.79 7.53
CA PHE A 140 2.97 -10.00 8.95
C PHE A 140 3.50 -11.38 9.41
N PRO A 141 4.05 -11.51 10.63
CA PRO A 141 4.19 -10.50 11.69
C PRO A 141 5.45 -9.65 11.63
N GLU A 142 6.30 -9.81 10.61
CA GLU A 142 7.62 -9.19 10.52
C GLU A 142 7.55 -7.65 10.59
N ASN A 143 6.53 -7.03 9.97
CA ASN A 143 6.33 -5.57 9.96
C ASN A 143 6.06 -4.97 11.36
N THR A 144 5.73 -5.80 12.37
CA THR A 144 5.51 -5.30 13.74
C THR A 144 6.79 -4.84 14.42
N LYS A 145 7.93 -5.48 14.12
CA LYS A 145 9.22 -5.13 14.74
C LYS A 145 9.71 -3.73 14.41
N PRO A 146 9.85 -3.35 13.12
CA PRO A 146 10.25 -1.98 12.79
C PRO A 146 9.20 -0.94 13.18
N ALA A 147 7.92 -1.33 13.33
CA ALA A 147 6.90 -0.46 13.90
C ALA A 147 7.02 -0.25 15.42
N GLY A 148 8.03 -0.87 16.07
CA GLY A 148 8.22 -0.80 17.53
C GLY A 148 7.16 -1.54 18.33
N LEU A 149 6.46 -2.51 17.72
CA LEU A 149 5.44 -3.31 18.37
C LEU A 149 6.03 -4.65 18.84
N ASN A 150 6.14 -4.81 20.15
CA ASN A 150 6.54 -6.09 20.73
C ASN A 150 5.34 -7.05 20.73
N LEU A 151 5.34 -7.98 19.79
CA LEU A 151 4.33 -9.03 19.72
C LEU A 151 4.70 -10.18 20.66
N PRO A 152 3.90 -10.45 21.71
CA PRO A 152 4.15 -11.62 22.57
C PRO A 152 4.17 -12.90 21.73
N LEU A 153 5.03 -13.85 22.07
CA LEU A 153 5.16 -15.13 21.35
C LEU A 153 5.43 -14.96 19.85
N TYR A 154 6.21 -13.94 19.48
CA TYR A 154 6.53 -13.63 18.07
C TYR A 154 6.91 -14.85 17.23
N GLY A 155 7.78 -15.73 17.75
CA GLY A 155 8.21 -16.95 17.04
C GLY A 155 7.05 -17.89 16.70
N LEU A 156 6.09 -18.05 17.62
CA LEU A 156 4.88 -18.84 17.39
C LEU A 156 4.00 -18.19 16.31
N PHE A 157 3.74 -16.87 16.43
CA PHE A 157 2.97 -16.15 15.40
C PHE A 157 3.65 -16.24 14.04
N LYS A 158 4.96 -15.99 13.99
CA LYS A 158 5.71 -16.13 12.74
C LYS A 158 5.50 -17.50 12.11
N HIS A 159 5.69 -18.57 12.85
CA HIS A 159 5.50 -19.93 12.35
C HIS A 159 4.05 -20.18 11.85
N LEU A 160 3.04 -19.68 12.56
CA LEU A 160 1.64 -19.81 12.15
C LEU A 160 1.36 -19.06 10.84
N PHE A 161 1.88 -17.82 10.68
CA PHE A 161 1.72 -17.05 9.47
C PHE A 161 2.51 -17.65 8.30
N ASP A 162 3.75 -18.12 8.52
CA ASP A 162 4.53 -18.81 7.49
C ASP A 162 3.77 -20.01 6.93
N LYS A 163 3.21 -20.83 7.83
CA LYS A 163 2.32 -21.94 7.44
C LYS A 163 1.04 -21.48 6.72
N ALA A 164 0.46 -20.36 7.11
CA ALA A 164 -0.76 -19.86 6.47
C ALA A 164 -0.46 -19.36 5.05
N TYR A 165 0.58 -18.55 4.86
CA TYR A 165 1.02 -18.10 3.54
C TYR A 165 1.34 -19.27 2.60
N SER A 166 1.98 -20.34 3.12
CA SER A 166 2.30 -21.53 2.31
C SER A 166 1.09 -22.34 1.85
N LYS A 167 -0.14 -22.01 2.27
CA LYS A 167 -1.39 -22.64 1.83
C LYS A 167 -2.09 -21.90 0.69
N ALA A 168 -1.67 -20.69 0.37
CA ALA A 168 -2.13 -20.00 -0.81
C ALA A 168 -1.73 -20.77 -2.08
N ASP A 169 -2.48 -20.59 -3.16
CA ASP A 169 -2.08 -21.05 -4.49
C ASP A 169 -1.12 -20.04 -5.11
N GLN A 170 -1.34 -18.74 -4.80
CA GLN A 170 -0.48 -17.66 -5.25
C GLN A 170 -0.33 -16.58 -4.18
N LEU A 171 0.89 -16.04 -4.07
CA LEU A 171 1.20 -14.81 -3.35
C LEU A 171 1.57 -13.73 -4.37
N ILE A 172 0.90 -12.60 -4.31
CA ILE A 172 1.17 -11.44 -5.16
C ILE A 172 1.92 -10.43 -4.30
N ALA A 173 3.21 -10.28 -4.56
CA ALA A 173 4.08 -9.29 -3.94
C ALA A 173 4.00 -7.97 -4.70
N ILE A 174 4.15 -6.85 -4.01
CA ILE A 174 4.13 -5.51 -4.61
C ILE A 174 5.54 -4.92 -4.84
N GLY A 175 6.56 -5.78 -4.76
CA GLY A 175 7.96 -5.43 -5.04
C GLY A 175 8.87 -6.65 -4.98
N ARG A 176 10.07 -6.53 -5.58
CA ARG A 176 11.09 -7.60 -5.68
C ARG A 176 11.58 -8.05 -4.30
N ASP A 177 11.88 -7.10 -3.43
CA ASP A 177 12.30 -7.34 -2.05
C ASP A 177 11.23 -8.06 -1.23
N MET A 178 9.95 -7.74 -1.45
CA MET A 178 8.85 -8.46 -0.82
C MET A 178 8.73 -9.90 -1.34
N ALA A 179 8.93 -10.13 -2.63
CA ALA A 179 8.94 -11.46 -3.21
C ALA A 179 10.05 -12.33 -2.60
N ASP A 180 11.25 -11.76 -2.37
CA ASP A 180 12.37 -12.43 -1.70
C ASP A 180 12.02 -12.80 -0.24
N VAL A 181 11.45 -11.86 0.50
CA VAL A 181 11.01 -12.10 1.90
C VAL A 181 9.95 -13.19 1.95
N LEU A 182 8.95 -13.15 1.07
CA LEU A 182 7.91 -14.18 1.00
C LEU A 182 8.48 -15.54 0.61
N GLY A 183 9.38 -15.61 -0.37
CA GLY A 183 10.06 -16.82 -0.76
C GLY A 183 10.79 -17.50 0.43
N ASN A 184 11.52 -16.71 1.21
CA ASN A 184 12.20 -17.18 2.41
C ASN A 184 11.21 -17.59 3.51
N LYS A 185 10.10 -16.87 3.66
CA LYS A 185 9.07 -17.13 4.66
C LYS A 185 8.38 -18.49 4.48
N ILE A 186 8.16 -18.92 3.23
CA ILE A 186 7.46 -20.17 2.91
C ILE A 186 8.40 -21.33 2.60
N LYS A 187 9.73 -21.10 2.59
CA LYS A 187 10.74 -22.03 2.09
C LYS A 187 10.60 -23.45 2.67
N ASP A 188 10.39 -23.55 3.98
CA ASP A 188 10.39 -24.81 4.73
C ASP A 188 8.97 -25.24 5.18
N CYS A 189 7.92 -24.56 4.71
CA CYS A 189 6.56 -24.76 5.22
C CYS A 189 5.72 -25.78 4.44
N SER A 190 6.03 -26.04 3.17
CA SER A 190 5.23 -26.94 2.31
C SER A 190 6.08 -27.50 1.17
N LYS A 191 5.75 -28.73 0.74
CA LYS A 191 6.31 -29.34 -0.49
C LYS A 191 5.78 -28.61 -1.73
N ASN A 192 4.48 -28.31 -1.76
CA ASN A 192 3.86 -27.51 -2.81
C ASN A 192 3.88 -26.05 -2.37
N LYS A 193 4.76 -25.26 -2.97
CA LYS A 193 4.91 -23.84 -2.66
C LYS A 193 3.93 -23.03 -3.52
N PRO A 194 3.33 -21.97 -2.96
CA PRO A 194 2.55 -21.03 -3.78
C PRO A 194 3.43 -20.40 -4.87
N LYS A 195 2.82 -20.08 -6.00
CA LYS A 195 3.43 -19.21 -7.00
C LYS A 195 3.64 -17.82 -6.37
N ILE A 196 4.79 -17.21 -6.58
CA ILE A 196 5.02 -15.81 -6.21
C ILE A 196 5.06 -15.00 -7.51
N SER A 197 4.18 -14.01 -7.60
CA SER A 197 4.15 -13.03 -8.70
C SER A 197 4.40 -11.64 -8.15
N ILE A 198 5.02 -10.79 -8.95
CA ILE A 198 5.23 -9.39 -8.60
C ILE A 198 4.26 -8.56 -9.44
N ILE A 199 3.39 -7.81 -8.76
CA ILE A 199 2.47 -6.85 -9.37
C ILE A 199 2.52 -5.60 -8.50
N GLU A 200 3.16 -4.59 -9.01
CA GLU A 200 3.36 -3.33 -8.33
C GLU A 200 2.06 -2.52 -8.28
N ASN A 201 2.04 -1.44 -7.51
CA ASN A 201 0.97 -0.45 -7.60
C ASN A 201 1.16 0.40 -8.86
N TRP A 202 0.12 1.13 -9.28
CA TRP A 202 0.14 1.99 -10.44
C TRP A 202 0.09 3.46 -10.08
N ALA A 203 0.36 4.28 -11.09
CA ALA A 203 0.34 5.72 -11.06
C ALA A 203 -1.01 6.24 -11.56
N ASP A 204 -1.60 7.21 -10.86
CA ASP A 204 -2.80 7.91 -11.29
C ASP A 204 -2.43 8.97 -12.36
N ILE A 205 -2.23 8.51 -13.59
CA ILE A 205 -1.79 9.38 -14.69
C ILE A 205 -2.89 10.29 -15.25
N GLU A 206 -4.15 9.96 -14.99
CA GLU A 206 -5.32 10.76 -15.38
C GLU A 206 -5.63 11.85 -14.35
N GLY A 207 -5.57 11.51 -13.07
CA GLY A 207 -5.85 12.44 -11.97
C GLY A 207 -4.67 13.37 -11.64
N ILE A 208 -3.45 13.02 -12.08
CA ILE A 208 -2.23 13.78 -11.77
C ILE A 208 -1.53 14.23 -13.05
N THR A 209 -1.47 15.54 -13.24
CA THR A 209 -0.81 16.18 -14.39
C THR A 209 0.48 16.86 -13.96
N PRO A 210 1.63 16.56 -14.60
CA PRO A 210 2.87 17.25 -14.27
C PRO A 210 2.76 18.77 -14.43
N GLN A 211 3.27 19.49 -13.44
CA GLN A 211 3.36 20.95 -13.44
C GLN A 211 4.83 21.38 -13.47
N SER A 212 5.10 22.62 -13.88
CA SER A 212 6.43 23.20 -13.75
C SER A 212 6.91 23.13 -12.30
N MET A 213 8.21 22.99 -12.10
CA MET A 213 8.78 23.09 -10.76
C MET A 213 8.65 24.51 -10.21
N PRO A 214 8.48 24.69 -8.90
CA PRO A 214 8.41 26.01 -8.29
C PRO A 214 9.71 26.82 -8.55
N GLU A 215 9.62 28.14 -8.50
CA GLU A 215 10.80 28.99 -8.49
C GLU A 215 11.39 29.11 -7.08
N GLY A 216 12.61 29.60 -6.95
CA GLY A 216 13.24 29.87 -5.65
C GLY A 216 14.06 28.72 -5.07
N ASN A 217 14.04 28.51 -3.78
CA ASN A 217 14.80 27.47 -3.07
C ASN A 217 14.27 26.07 -3.39
N ILE A 218 15.10 25.05 -3.16
CA ILE A 218 14.64 23.66 -3.30
C ILE A 218 13.60 23.37 -2.22
N VAL A 219 12.42 22.95 -2.66
CA VAL A 219 11.32 22.47 -1.83
C VAL A 219 11.29 20.95 -1.89
N LEU A 220 11.44 20.34 -0.72
CA LEU A 220 11.26 18.90 -0.50
C LEU A 220 9.86 18.66 0.01
N GLU A 221 9.19 17.61 -0.45
CA GLU A 221 7.83 17.29 0.00
C GLU A 221 7.72 15.84 0.48
N TYR A 222 6.93 15.66 1.52
CA TYR A 222 6.39 14.38 1.95
C TYR A 222 4.87 14.45 2.00
N ALA A 223 4.20 13.61 1.22
CA ALA A 223 2.74 13.48 1.24
C ALA A 223 2.30 12.07 1.68
N GLY A 224 1.54 11.97 2.77
CA GLY A 224 0.96 10.71 3.23
C GLY A 224 0.94 10.51 4.75
N ASN A 225 0.75 9.26 5.19
CA ASN A 225 0.66 8.91 6.61
C ASN A 225 1.98 9.18 7.35
N ILE A 226 1.92 9.98 8.42
CA ILE A 226 3.07 10.30 9.30
C ILE A 226 3.16 9.21 10.39
N GLY A 227 3.50 8.00 9.97
CA GLY A 227 3.55 6.82 10.83
C GLY A 227 4.94 6.53 11.40
N ARG A 228 5.03 5.47 12.19
CA ARG A 228 6.28 5.08 12.88
C ARG A 228 7.33 4.50 11.92
N VAL A 229 6.91 3.81 10.87
CA VAL A 229 7.80 3.12 9.94
C VAL A 229 8.36 4.02 8.84
N GLN A 230 7.94 5.28 8.77
CA GLN A 230 8.44 6.25 7.80
C GLN A 230 9.78 6.89 8.20
N GLY A 231 10.10 6.98 9.50
CA GLY A 231 11.39 7.50 9.96
C GLY A 231 11.68 8.96 9.62
N LEU A 232 10.63 9.80 9.50
CA LEU A 232 10.74 11.22 9.12
C LEU A 232 11.58 12.05 10.08
N ASN A 233 11.70 11.65 11.34
CA ASN A 233 12.57 12.32 12.31
C ASN A 233 14.03 12.37 11.84
N LYS A 234 14.56 11.26 11.28
CA LYS A 234 15.93 11.21 10.75
C LYS A 234 16.11 12.16 9.56
N VAL A 235 15.09 12.33 8.74
CA VAL A 235 15.10 13.27 7.61
C VAL A 235 15.17 14.71 8.11
N ILE A 236 14.35 15.06 9.11
CA ILE A 236 14.32 16.39 9.70
C ILE A 236 15.65 16.72 10.38
N GLU A 237 16.23 15.78 11.14
CA GLU A 237 17.52 15.94 11.82
C GLU A 237 18.69 16.19 10.86
N GLN A 238 18.60 15.68 9.65
CA GLN A 238 19.66 15.74 8.62
C GLN A 238 19.30 16.65 7.46
N LEU A 239 18.27 17.50 7.61
CA LEU A 239 17.80 18.36 6.53
C LEU A 239 18.90 19.35 6.09
N PRO A 240 19.34 19.32 4.83
CA PRO A 240 20.39 20.20 4.34
C PRO A 240 20.04 21.69 4.48
N GLU A 241 21.04 22.55 4.58
CA GLU A 241 20.84 23.99 4.53
C GLU A 241 20.19 24.41 3.21
N ASN A 242 19.39 25.48 3.26
CA ASN A 242 18.69 26.06 2.11
C ASN A 242 17.61 25.15 1.46
N ILE A 243 17.12 24.13 2.17
CA ILE A 243 15.97 23.32 1.75
C ILE A 243 14.79 23.57 2.68
N GLU A 244 13.62 23.78 2.13
CA GLU A 244 12.36 23.77 2.82
C GLU A 244 11.72 22.39 2.72
N PHE A 245 11.15 21.90 3.83
CA PHE A 245 10.52 20.57 3.87
C PHE A 245 9.05 20.70 4.23
N HIS A 246 8.19 20.41 3.28
CA HIS A 246 6.75 20.46 3.41
C HIS A 246 6.19 19.06 3.68
N ILE A 247 5.39 18.93 4.73
CA ILE A 247 4.82 17.65 5.18
C ILE A 247 3.29 17.73 5.13
N TYR A 248 2.71 16.97 4.24
CA TYR A 248 1.26 16.81 4.09
C TYR A 248 0.81 15.45 4.63
N GLY A 249 -0.23 15.46 5.44
CA GLY A 249 -0.80 14.26 6.05
C GLY A 249 -0.90 14.33 7.56
N THR A 250 -1.31 13.21 8.15
CA THR A 250 -1.43 13.04 9.60
C THR A 250 -0.92 11.67 10.01
N GLY A 251 -0.68 11.46 11.29
CA GLY A 251 -0.30 10.14 11.78
C GLY A 251 0.26 10.13 13.21
N ALA A 252 0.60 8.94 13.67
CA ALA A 252 1.00 8.72 15.05
C ALA A 252 2.29 9.46 15.48
N MET A 253 3.11 9.90 14.52
CA MET A 253 4.36 10.60 14.78
C MET A 253 4.27 12.12 14.62
N GLU A 254 3.14 12.65 14.14
CA GLU A 254 2.96 14.06 13.81
C GLU A 254 3.32 14.99 14.97
N GLU A 255 2.74 14.75 16.14
CA GLU A 255 2.98 15.57 17.32
C GLU A 255 4.45 15.55 17.79
N SER A 256 5.12 14.41 17.67
CA SER A 256 6.52 14.28 18.03
C SER A 256 7.44 15.01 17.05
N LEU A 257 7.11 14.99 15.75
CA LEU A 257 7.87 15.70 14.73
C LEU A 257 7.67 17.21 14.84
N LYS A 258 6.46 17.69 15.11
CA LYS A 258 6.19 19.11 15.39
C LYS A 258 6.99 19.65 16.58
N LYS A 259 7.18 18.84 17.63
CA LYS A 259 7.99 19.20 18.80
C LYS A 259 9.48 19.39 18.50
N MET A 260 10.00 18.88 17.38
CA MET A 260 11.37 19.14 16.94
C MET A 260 11.59 20.62 16.58
N ASN A 261 10.51 21.36 16.30
CA ASN A 261 10.48 22.80 16.04
C ASN A 261 11.56 23.29 15.06
N HIS A 262 11.72 22.54 13.95
CA HIS A 262 12.72 22.87 12.94
C HIS A 262 12.24 24.03 12.06
N PRO A 263 13.01 25.13 11.88
CA PRO A 263 12.54 26.38 11.28
C PRO A 263 12.20 26.28 9.79
N ARG A 264 12.62 25.23 9.10
CA ARG A 264 12.40 25.00 7.67
C ARG A 264 11.49 23.77 7.40
N VAL A 265 10.75 23.32 8.41
CA VAL A 265 9.81 22.19 8.26
C VAL A 265 8.40 22.71 8.49
N PHE A 266 7.54 22.51 7.49
CA PHE A 266 6.18 23.05 7.44
C PHE A 266 5.16 21.90 7.42
N PHE A 267 4.23 21.88 8.36
CA PHE A 267 3.17 20.87 8.44
C PHE A 267 1.85 21.46 7.94
N HIS A 268 1.28 20.85 6.88
CA HIS A 268 0.07 21.33 6.21
C HIS A 268 -1.19 20.56 6.63
N GLY A 269 -1.04 19.45 7.37
CA GLY A 269 -2.17 18.62 7.78
C GLY A 269 -2.67 17.67 6.67
N PRO A 270 -3.87 17.09 6.85
CA PRO A 270 -4.43 16.13 5.91
C PRO A 270 -4.90 16.79 4.62
N TYR A 271 -4.92 16.03 3.53
CA TYR A 271 -5.45 16.44 2.23
C TYR A 271 -6.33 15.33 1.65
N PHE A 272 -7.26 15.70 0.78
CA PHE A 272 -8.10 14.75 0.04
C PHE A 272 -7.39 14.26 -1.22
N ARG A 273 -7.84 13.11 -1.74
CA ARG A 273 -7.31 12.59 -3.01
C ARG A 273 -7.48 13.59 -4.16
N SER A 274 -8.58 14.32 -4.20
CA SER A 274 -8.82 15.39 -5.19
C SER A 274 -7.82 16.54 -5.16
N GLN A 275 -7.10 16.73 -4.05
CA GLN A 275 -6.04 17.74 -3.88
C GLN A 275 -4.64 17.18 -4.19
N GLN A 276 -4.51 15.89 -4.51
CA GLN A 276 -3.22 15.23 -4.64
C GLN A 276 -2.37 15.84 -5.75
N ASN A 277 -3.00 16.25 -6.86
CA ASN A 277 -2.28 16.90 -7.95
C ASN A 277 -1.64 18.23 -7.52
N GLU A 278 -2.39 19.05 -6.77
CA GLU A 278 -1.90 20.33 -6.24
C GLU A 278 -0.74 20.08 -5.24
N VAL A 279 -0.95 19.19 -4.28
CA VAL A 279 0.06 18.85 -3.27
C VAL A 279 1.36 18.39 -3.95
N LEU A 280 1.32 17.40 -4.85
CA LEU A 280 2.52 16.87 -5.52
C LEU A 280 3.16 17.85 -6.52
N SER A 281 2.46 18.95 -6.89
CA SER A 281 2.99 19.96 -7.80
C SER A 281 3.81 21.04 -7.10
N ASP A 282 3.66 21.19 -5.79
CA ASP A 282 4.23 22.29 -5.00
C ASP A 282 5.66 22.00 -4.49
N CYS A 283 6.36 21.08 -5.14
CA CYS A 283 7.73 20.72 -4.76
C CYS A 283 8.67 20.56 -5.96
N HIS A 284 9.98 20.63 -5.68
CA HIS A 284 11.02 20.28 -6.64
C HIS A 284 11.29 18.76 -6.63
N ILE A 285 11.18 18.14 -5.47
CA ILE A 285 11.51 16.74 -5.25
C ILE A 285 10.67 16.18 -4.10
N ALA A 286 10.16 14.97 -4.29
CA ALA A 286 9.38 14.29 -3.26
C ALA A 286 10.24 13.28 -2.50
N ILE A 287 9.93 13.11 -1.21
CA ILE A 287 10.64 12.16 -0.37
C ILE A 287 9.82 10.88 -0.18
N VAL A 288 10.48 9.76 -0.36
CA VAL A 288 9.97 8.44 0.00
C VAL A 288 10.89 7.84 1.05
N THR A 289 10.34 7.46 2.18
CA THR A 289 11.15 6.97 3.28
C THR A 289 10.55 5.77 3.98
N LEU A 290 11.40 4.83 4.38
CA LEU A 290 11.12 3.67 5.19
C LEU A 290 12.19 3.52 6.26
N GLN A 291 11.78 3.15 7.46
CA GLN A 291 12.69 2.88 8.57
C GLN A 291 13.54 1.62 8.32
N ASP A 292 14.70 1.58 8.96
CA ASP A 292 15.53 0.38 8.98
C ASP A 292 14.74 -0.85 9.44
N GLY A 293 15.00 -2.01 8.81
CA GLY A 293 14.26 -3.23 9.08
C GLY A 293 12.96 -3.42 8.28
N MET A 294 12.57 -2.45 7.42
CA MET A 294 11.39 -2.55 6.55
C MET A 294 11.66 -3.23 5.19
N TYR A 295 12.86 -3.76 4.94
CA TYR A 295 13.17 -4.47 3.69
C TYR A 295 12.14 -5.56 3.38
N GLY A 296 11.43 -5.42 2.27
CA GLY A 296 10.45 -6.36 1.77
C GLY A 296 9.19 -6.52 2.63
N LEU A 297 8.96 -5.67 3.64
CA LEU A 297 7.80 -5.77 4.53
C LEU A 297 6.63 -4.89 4.10
N GLY A 298 6.84 -3.97 3.19
CA GLY A 298 5.85 -3.09 2.58
C GLY A 298 6.52 -2.16 1.57
N VAL A 299 5.80 -1.77 0.54
CA VAL A 299 6.28 -0.83 -0.49
C VAL A 299 5.43 0.44 -0.44
N PRO A 300 6.04 1.64 -0.34
CA PRO A 300 5.30 2.89 -0.31
C PRO A 300 4.54 3.16 -1.60
N SER A 301 3.22 3.00 -1.59
CA SER A 301 2.35 3.19 -2.76
C SER A 301 2.37 4.63 -3.31
N LYS A 302 2.66 5.62 -2.47
CA LYS A 302 2.80 7.04 -2.88
C LYS A 302 3.85 7.26 -3.99
N THR A 303 4.84 6.38 -4.08
CA THR A 303 5.90 6.43 -5.08
C THR A 303 5.34 6.60 -6.48
N TYR A 304 4.33 5.83 -6.84
CA TYR A 304 3.78 5.81 -8.20
C TYR A 304 3.08 7.13 -8.55
N ASN A 305 2.38 7.75 -7.60
CA ASN A 305 1.76 9.06 -7.81
C ASN A 305 2.80 10.20 -7.88
N ILE A 306 3.93 10.05 -7.19
CA ILE A 306 5.07 10.95 -7.36
C ILE A 306 5.63 10.85 -8.78
N LEU A 307 5.73 9.62 -9.34
CA LEU A 307 6.11 9.43 -10.74
C LEU A 307 5.10 10.10 -11.68
N ALA A 308 3.79 9.93 -11.43
CA ALA A 308 2.73 10.58 -12.22
C ALA A 308 2.85 12.11 -12.24
N ALA A 309 3.22 12.73 -11.12
CA ALA A 309 3.46 14.16 -11.00
C ALA A 309 4.75 14.63 -11.69
N GLY A 310 5.55 13.70 -12.25
CA GLY A 310 6.84 14.04 -12.84
C GLY A 310 7.82 14.61 -11.82
N ARG A 311 7.75 14.16 -10.56
CA ARG A 311 8.67 14.60 -9.51
C ARG A 311 9.77 13.57 -9.29
N PRO A 312 11.04 13.98 -9.21
CA PRO A 312 12.11 13.10 -8.77
C PRO A 312 11.94 12.71 -7.31
N ILE A 313 12.59 11.62 -6.93
CA ILE A 313 12.48 11.03 -5.59
C ILE A 313 13.81 11.14 -4.84
N VAL A 314 13.78 11.60 -3.59
CA VAL A 314 14.82 11.27 -2.62
C VAL A 314 14.34 10.11 -1.78
N TYR A 315 15.06 9.00 -1.82
CA TYR A 315 14.72 7.79 -1.06
C TYR A 315 15.63 7.60 0.15
N PHE A 316 15.01 7.41 1.31
CA PHE A 316 15.68 6.97 2.53
C PHE A 316 15.05 5.67 3.01
N GLY A 317 15.80 4.58 2.93
CA GLY A 317 15.30 3.27 3.35
C GLY A 317 16.31 2.15 3.11
N PRO A 318 15.88 0.90 3.27
CA PRO A 318 16.76 -0.24 3.10
C PRO A 318 17.35 -0.31 1.69
N LYS A 319 18.65 -0.56 1.60
CA LYS A 319 19.32 -0.83 0.33
C LYS A 319 18.74 -2.06 -0.35
N ASN A 320 18.69 -2.03 -1.67
CA ASN A 320 18.13 -3.09 -2.52
C ASN A 320 16.64 -3.37 -2.28
N SER A 321 15.91 -2.51 -1.54
CA SER A 321 14.45 -2.52 -1.54
C SER A 321 13.90 -2.10 -2.90
N GLU A 322 12.62 -2.36 -3.16
CA GLU A 322 11.99 -2.04 -4.45
C GLU A 322 12.20 -0.58 -4.86
N ILE A 323 12.01 0.36 -3.94
CA ILE A 323 12.15 1.79 -4.26
C ILE A 323 13.61 2.20 -4.42
N ASP A 324 14.54 1.64 -3.64
CA ASP A 324 15.98 1.87 -3.81
C ASP A 324 16.45 1.42 -5.21
N LEU A 325 16.00 0.24 -5.63
CA LEU A 325 16.32 -0.29 -6.97
C LEU A 325 15.67 0.57 -8.06
N LEU A 326 14.39 0.90 -7.93
CA LEU A 326 13.65 1.74 -8.88
C LEU A 326 14.35 3.08 -9.11
N VAL A 327 14.69 3.79 -8.03
CA VAL A 327 15.35 5.10 -8.11
C VAL A 327 16.69 5.02 -8.82
N ARG A 328 17.53 4.02 -8.47
CA ARG A 328 18.86 3.86 -9.06
C ARG A 328 18.83 3.36 -10.51
N GLU A 329 18.05 2.33 -10.79
CA GLU A 329 17.99 1.70 -12.11
C GLU A 329 17.36 2.61 -13.17
N LYS A 330 16.36 3.39 -12.77
CA LYS A 330 15.62 4.28 -13.68
C LYS A 330 16.13 5.73 -13.63
N GLN A 331 17.09 6.04 -12.78
CA GLN A 331 17.71 7.38 -12.65
C GLN A 331 16.66 8.49 -12.45
N ILE A 332 15.71 8.25 -11.53
CA ILE A 332 14.56 9.14 -11.24
C ILE A 332 14.73 9.90 -9.93
N GLY A 333 15.94 9.96 -9.38
CA GLY A 333 16.19 10.61 -8.12
C GLY A 333 17.46 10.13 -7.42
N TYR A 334 17.49 10.28 -6.11
CA TYR A 334 18.65 9.99 -5.29
C TYR A 334 18.31 9.00 -4.16
N CYS A 335 19.25 8.11 -3.82
CA CYS A 335 19.19 7.28 -2.61
C CYS A 335 20.06 7.92 -1.54
N GLY A 336 19.45 8.67 -0.61
CA GLY A 336 20.10 9.56 0.33
C GLY A 336 20.27 11.00 -0.20
N TRP A 337 20.89 11.87 0.61
CA TRP A 337 21.12 13.25 0.22
C TRP A 337 22.16 13.35 -0.91
N PRO A 338 21.88 14.10 -2.01
CA PRO A 338 22.89 14.38 -3.02
C PRO A 338 23.93 15.36 -2.49
N LEU A 339 25.14 15.30 -3.06
CA LEU A 339 26.21 16.25 -2.72
C LEU A 339 25.89 17.68 -3.19
N LYS A 340 25.15 17.80 -4.28
CA LYS A 340 24.73 19.08 -4.87
C LYS A 340 23.33 18.92 -5.45
N TRP A 341 22.56 19.99 -5.38
CA TRP A 341 21.25 20.09 -6.02
C TRP A 341 21.40 20.82 -7.37
N ASP A 342 20.97 20.15 -8.43
CA ASP A 342 20.96 20.70 -9.80
C ASP A 342 19.52 20.69 -10.33
N LYS A 343 18.96 21.88 -10.55
CA LYS A 343 17.55 22.00 -10.98
C LYS A 343 17.30 21.43 -12.38
N GLU A 344 18.25 21.55 -13.29
CA GLU A 344 18.12 21.00 -14.64
C GLU A 344 18.10 19.46 -14.57
N GLU A 345 18.98 18.88 -13.75
CA GLU A 345 18.99 17.44 -13.51
C GLU A 345 17.67 16.96 -12.86
N LEU A 346 17.12 17.71 -11.89
CA LEU A 346 15.81 17.40 -11.28
C LEU A 346 14.69 17.40 -12.33
N VAL A 347 14.69 18.33 -13.26
CA VAL A 347 13.70 18.36 -14.35
C VAL A 347 13.82 17.11 -15.23
N GLU A 348 15.03 16.71 -15.61
CA GLU A 348 15.26 15.52 -16.43
C GLU A 348 14.89 14.23 -15.67
N MET A 349 15.18 14.15 -14.38
CA MET A 349 14.70 13.05 -13.52
C MET A 349 13.17 13.00 -13.46
N GLY A 350 12.51 14.15 -13.36
CA GLY A 350 11.06 14.26 -13.37
C GLY A 350 10.44 13.79 -14.69
N LYS A 351 11.04 14.12 -15.83
CA LYS A 351 10.59 13.62 -17.14
C LYS A 351 10.70 12.10 -17.23
N ARG A 352 11.81 11.51 -16.75
CA ARG A 352 11.97 10.05 -16.68
C ARG A 352 10.93 9.41 -15.75
N ALA A 353 10.65 10.03 -14.60
CA ALA A 353 9.65 9.56 -13.66
C ALA A 353 8.25 9.52 -14.30
N ARG A 354 7.85 10.59 -15.01
CA ARG A 354 6.56 10.64 -15.73
C ARG A 354 6.47 9.60 -16.83
N ALA A 355 7.52 9.45 -17.64
CA ALA A 355 7.55 8.44 -18.71
C ALA A 355 7.38 7.01 -18.16
N LEU A 356 7.96 6.70 -16.99
CA LEU A 356 7.75 5.43 -16.30
C LEU A 356 6.31 5.25 -15.80
N ALA A 357 5.69 6.30 -15.27
CA ALA A 357 4.30 6.27 -14.85
C ALA A 357 3.38 5.91 -16.02
N GLU A 358 3.63 6.49 -17.20
CA GLU A 358 2.82 6.29 -18.40
C GLU A 358 3.05 4.92 -19.06
N SER A 359 4.24 4.33 -18.94
CA SER A 359 4.57 3.04 -19.55
C SER A 359 4.38 1.86 -18.57
N ASP A 360 5.34 1.70 -17.65
CA ASP A 360 5.46 0.50 -16.83
C ASP A 360 4.44 0.46 -15.68
N TYR A 361 4.00 1.64 -15.20
CA TYR A 361 3.15 1.80 -14.04
C TYR A 361 1.81 2.48 -14.33
N SER A 362 1.37 2.51 -15.60
CA SER A 362 -0.01 2.93 -15.92
C SER A 362 -1.01 1.93 -15.33
N GLU A 363 -2.23 2.41 -15.03
CA GLU A 363 -3.29 1.55 -14.54
C GLU A 363 -3.56 0.37 -15.49
N GLU A 364 -3.62 0.63 -16.80
CA GLU A 364 -3.82 -0.38 -17.82
C GLU A 364 -2.73 -1.47 -17.79
N ALA A 365 -1.45 -1.07 -17.69
CA ALA A 365 -0.34 -2.01 -17.62
C ALA A 365 -0.41 -2.91 -16.38
N ILE A 366 -0.74 -2.34 -15.23
CA ILE A 366 -0.83 -3.09 -13.97
C ILE A 366 -2.09 -3.94 -13.92
N MET A 367 -3.25 -3.44 -14.36
CA MET A 367 -4.48 -4.24 -14.43
C MET A 367 -4.32 -5.43 -15.38
N SER A 368 -3.60 -5.28 -16.51
CA SER A 368 -3.26 -6.40 -17.38
C SER A 368 -2.48 -7.49 -16.65
N LYS A 369 -1.51 -7.12 -15.78
CA LYS A 369 -0.78 -8.08 -14.93
C LYS A 369 -1.73 -8.83 -13.97
N PHE A 370 -2.68 -8.12 -13.33
CA PHE A 370 -3.69 -8.76 -12.46
C PHE A 370 -4.58 -9.73 -13.22
N ILE A 371 -5.12 -9.35 -14.38
CA ILE A 371 -6.01 -10.19 -15.22
C ILE A 371 -5.29 -11.45 -15.69
N GLN A 372 -3.99 -11.36 -15.98
CA GLN A 372 -3.18 -12.53 -16.39
C GLN A 372 -2.80 -13.41 -15.21
N ALA A 373 -2.60 -12.84 -14.04
CA ALA A 373 -2.13 -13.56 -12.86
C ALA A 373 -3.23 -14.33 -12.16
N ILE A 374 -4.46 -13.80 -12.14
CA ILE A 374 -5.66 -14.37 -11.52
C ILE A 374 -6.58 -14.96 -12.58
#